data_1de19aea0f3695840a188fd116a4c7b6
#
_entry.id   1de19aea0f3695840a188fd116a4c7b6
#
_cell.length_a   1.000
_cell.length_b   1.000
_cell.length_c   1.000
_cell.angle_alpha   90.00
_cell.angle_beta   90.00
_cell.angle_gamma   90.00
#
_symmetry.space_group_name_H-M   'P 1'
#
loop_
_entity.id
_entity.type
_entity.pdbx_description
1 polymer ?
#
loop_
_entity_poly.entity_id
_entity_poly.type
_entity_poly.pdbx_seq_one_letter_code
_entity_poly.pdbx_strand_id
1 'polypeptide(L)'
;MSFPQVNGSNLRREKLMLPQDFEGQYNLLFVAFQQWQQTEVNSWIALAGRLEEQLPGLVYYELPTIRALNSFSRFFINEGMRAGIPNPKSRERTITLYLDKDEFRAALSMSDEEHIYVLLFDRQGEELWRARGSHDQDKESGLLEVLRLANQSSAG
;
A
#
# COMPACT_ATOMS: atom_id res chain seq x y z
N MET A 1 -4.64 -13.43 6.57
CA MET A 1 -5.86 -12.66 6.24
C MET A 1 -5.80 -12.23 4.78
N SER A 2 -6.90 -12.38 4.08
CA SER A 2 -6.94 -12.04 2.65
C SER A 2 -7.27 -10.56 2.44
N PHE A 3 -6.63 -9.96 1.43
CA PHE A 3 -6.95 -8.59 1.04
C PHE A 3 -8.36 -8.54 0.44
N PRO A 4 -9.23 -7.62 0.90
CA PRO A 4 -10.59 -7.54 0.37
C PRO A 4 -10.59 -7.06 -1.07
N GLN A 5 -11.61 -7.47 -1.83
CA GLN A 5 -11.75 -7.02 -3.20
C GLN A 5 -12.28 -5.58 -3.22
N VAL A 6 -11.46 -4.65 -3.69
CA VAL A 6 -11.81 -3.24 -3.73
C VAL A 6 -11.33 -2.61 -5.03
N ASN A 7 -11.98 -1.52 -5.41
CA ASN A 7 -11.60 -0.74 -6.58
C ASN A 7 -10.74 0.45 -6.15
N GLY A 8 -9.71 0.73 -6.93
CA GLY A 8 -8.85 1.88 -6.72
C GLY A 8 -8.55 2.59 -8.02
N SER A 9 -7.90 3.74 -7.91
CA SER A 9 -7.49 4.53 -9.05
C SER A 9 -6.09 5.07 -8.80
N ASN A 10 -5.17 4.84 -9.73
CA ASN A 10 -3.83 5.42 -9.56
C ASN A 10 -3.82 6.87 -10.03
N LEU A 11 -2.70 7.56 -9.84
CA LEU A 11 -2.60 8.99 -10.20
C LEU A 11 -2.43 9.23 -11.70
N ARG A 12 -2.42 8.16 -12.50
CA ARG A 12 -2.52 8.23 -13.96
C ARG A 12 -3.96 8.02 -14.43
N ARG A 13 -4.91 7.99 -13.49
CA ARG A 13 -6.35 7.80 -13.74
C ARG A 13 -6.71 6.41 -14.26
N GLU A 14 -5.83 5.45 -14.10
CA GLU A 14 -6.14 4.06 -14.43
C GLU A 14 -6.93 3.44 -13.28
N LYS A 15 -7.99 2.72 -13.61
CA LYS A 15 -8.82 2.02 -12.63
C LYS A 15 -8.28 0.63 -12.40
N LEU A 16 -8.19 0.25 -11.13
CA LEU A 16 -7.61 -1.03 -10.73
C LEU A 16 -8.57 -1.80 -9.85
N MET A 17 -8.57 -3.12 -10.02
CA MET A 17 -9.30 -4.04 -9.16
C MET A 17 -8.27 -4.73 -8.26
N LEU A 18 -8.39 -4.53 -6.95
CA LEU A 18 -7.43 -5.10 -6.00
C LEU A 18 -8.06 -6.27 -5.26
N PRO A 19 -7.30 -7.30 -4.93
CA PRO A 19 -5.84 -7.44 -5.06
C PRO A 19 -5.35 -7.92 -6.43
N GLN A 20 -6.23 -8.21 -7.37
CA GLN A 20 -5.85 -8.82 -8.64
C GLN A 20 -4.84 -8.01 -9.45
N ASP A 21 -4.95 -6.69 -9.40
CA ASP A 21 -4.09 -5.80 -10.19
C ASP A 21 -2.78 -5.42 -9.50
N PHE A 22 -2.52 -5.93 -8.29
CA PHE A 22 -1.18 -5.82 -7.71
C PHE A 22 -0.22 -6.67 -8.54
N GLU A 23 0.88 -6.06 -8.97
CA GLU A 23 1.77 -6.69 -9.94
C GLU A 23 2.85 -7.58 -9.34
N GLY A 24 3.12 -7.47 -8.05
CA GLY A 24 4.22 -8.18 -7.43
C GLY A 24 3.87 -9.59 -7.00
N GLN A 25 4.90 -10.44 -6.95
CA GLN A 25 4.82 -11.71 -6.24
C GLN A 25 4.65 -11.41 -4.74
N TYR A 26 5.30 -10.35 -4.27
CA TYR A 26 5.13 -9.78 -2.94
C TYR A 26 4.77 -8.31 -3.11
N ASN A 27 3.70 -7.88 -2.44
CA ASN A 27 3.21 -6.51 -2.55
C ASN A 27 3.26 -5.86 -1.17
N LEU A 28 4.10 -4.85 -1.05
CA LEU A 28 4.28 -4.09 0.19
C LEU A 28 3.38 -2.85 0.12
N LEU A 29 2.41 -2.78 1.04
CA LEU A 29 1.35 -1.79 0.97
C LEU A 29 1.44 -0.81 2.15
N PHE A 30 1.36 0.48 1.84
CA PHE A 30 1.31 1.54 2.86
C PHE A 30 -0.09 2.14 2.84
N VAL A 31 -0.93 1.74 3.80
CA VAL A 31 -2.33 2.18 3.87
C VAL A 31 -2.43 3.40 4.77
N ALA A 32 -2.79 4.54 4.21
CA ALA A 32 -2.94 5.80 4.93
C ALA A 32 -4.39 6.28 4.89
N PHE A 33 -4.88 6.80 6.00
CA PHE A 33 -6.25 7.27 6.15
C PHE A 33 -6.37 8.78 6.29
N GLN A 34 -5.26 9.46 6.66
CA GLN A 34 -5.22 10.88 6.91
C GLN A 34 -4.07 11.51 6.14
N GLN A 35 -4.26 12.72 5.66
CA GLN A 35 -3.25 13.41 4.86
C GLN A 35 -1.90 13.55 5.60
N TRP A 36 -1.92 13.84 6.89
CA TRP A 36 -0.70 13.99 7.68
C TRP A 36 0.13 12.70 7.75
N GLN A 37 -0.51 11.56 7.54
CA GLN A 37 0.16 10.26 7.60
C GLN A 37 1.15 10.04 6.45
N GLN A 38 1.18 10.93 5.46
CA GLN A 38 2.18 10.89 4.41
C GLN A 38 3.60 10.93 4.99
N THR A 39 3.79 11.63 6.11
CA THR A 39 5.08 11.65 6.81
C THR A 39 5.51 10.26 7.27
N GLU A 40 4.55 9.48 7.77
CA GLU A 40 4.82 8.09 8.17
C GLU A 40 5.15 7.22 6.95
N VAL A 41 4.39 7.36 5.87
CA VAL A 41 4.67 6.64 4.62
C VAL A 41 6.08 6.99 4.12
N ASN A 42 6.41 8.28 4.11
CA ASN A 42 7.71 8.75 3.61
C ASN A 42 8.89 8.13 4.37
N SER A 43 8.71 7.81 5.65
CA SER A 43 9.77 7.20 6.45
C SER A 43 10.15 5.80 5.97
N TRP A 44 9.28 5.14 5.18
CA TRP A 44 9.50 3.80 4.67
C TRP A 44 10.03 3.77 3.23
N ILE A 45 9.92 4.87 2.48
CA ILE A 45 10.10 4.85 1.03
C ILE A 45 11.53 4.48 0.62
N ALA A 46 12.55 4.93 1.36
CA ALA A 46 13.93 4.57 1.05
C ALA A 46 14.14 3.06 1.15
N LEU A 47 13.62 2.42 2.19
CA LEU A 47 13.68 0.97 2.34
C LEU A 47 12.89 0.27 1.23
N ALA A 48 11.68 0.73 0.95
CA ALA A 48 10.83 0.12 -0.07
C ALA A 48 11.51 0.13 -1.44
N GLY A 49 12.14 1.25 -1.80
CA GLY A 49 12.89 1.35 -3.05
C GLY A 49 14.06 0.40 -3.13
N ARG A 50 14.81 0.25 -2.02
CA ARG A 50 15.92 -0.70 -1.96
C ARG A 50 15.43 -2.14 -2.11
N LEU A 51 14.30 -2.47 -1.47
CA LEU A 51 13.75 -3.82 -1.56
C LEU A 51 13.29 -4.16 -2.97
N GLU A 52 12.71 -3.21 -3.69
CA GLU A 52 12.35 -3.44 -5.09
C GLU A 52 13.56 -3.72 -5.96
N GLU A 53 14.68 -3.03 -5.71
CA GLU A 53 15.91 -3.26 -6.47
C GLU A 53 16.56 -4.60 -6.14
N GLN A 54 16.49 -5.02 -4.88
CA GLN A 54 17.17 -6.23 -4.41
C GLN A 54 16.38 -7.50 -4.59
N LEU A 55 15.04 -7.41 -4.60
CA LEU A 55 14.15 -8.57 -4.62
C LEU A 55 13.24 -8.52 -5.86
N PRO A 56 13.63 -9.22 -6.94
CA PRO A 56 12.74 -9.31 -8.11
C PRO A 56 11.40 -9.90 -7.70
N GLY A 57 10.34 -9.26 -8.08
CA GLY A 57 8.99 -9.70 -7.70
C GLY A 57 8.39 -8.94 -6.53
N LEU A 58 9.17 -8.12 -5.81
CA LEU A 58 8.60 -7.24 -4.81
C LEU A 58 8.24 -5.90 -5.44
N VAL A 59 7.00 -5.46 -5.21
CA VAL A 59 6.51 -4.16 -5.65
C VAL A 59 5.87 -3.49 -4.44
N TYR A 60 6.09 -2.18 -4.25
CA TYR A 60 5.41 -1.46 -3.19
C TYR A 60 4.36 -0.50 -3.74
N TYR A 61 3.34 -0.25 -2.95
CA TYR A 61 2.23 0.65 -3.30
C TYR A 61 1.88 1.54 -2.12
N GLU A 62 1.53 2.79 -2.40
CA GLU A 62 0.91 3.68 -1.43
C GLU A 62 -0.60 3.66 -1.67
N LEU A 63 -1.37 3.39 -0.62
CA LEU A 63 -2.82 3.27 -0.71
C LEU A 63 -3.51 4.33 0.18
N PRO A 64 -3.60 5.58 -0.30
CA PRO A 64 -4.43 6.57 0.38
C PRO A 64 -5.88 6.08 0.37
N THR A 65 -6.47 5.96 1.55
CA THR A 65 -7.81 5.38 1.70
C THR A 65 -8.74 6.47 2.17
N ILE A 66 -9.68 6.86 1.32
CA ILE A 66 -10.51 8.04 1.49
C ILE A 66 -11.97 7.61 1.45
N ARG A 67 -12.79 8.21 2.32
CA ARG A 67 -14.23 7.97 2.28
C ARG A 67 -14.78 8.33 0.90
N ALA A 68 -15.65 7.47 0.37
CA ALA A 68 -16.24 7.70 -0.94
C ALA A 68 -16.90 9.08 -1.03
N LEU A 69 -16.46 9.87 -2.02
CA LEU A 69 -16.93 11.22 -2.26
C LEU A 69 -17.67 11.27 -3.59
N ASN A 70 -18.38 12.38 -3.86
CA ASN A 70 -18.97 12.57 -5.17
C ASN A 70 -17.87 12.74 -6.24
N SER A 71 -18.24 12.59 -7.51
CA SER A 71 -17.28 12.59 -8.62
C SER A 71 -16.43 13.86 -8.70
N PHE A 72 -17.02 15.00 -8.38
CA PHE A 72 -16.33 16.29 -8.42
C PHE A 72 -15.23 16.35 -7.36
N SER A 73 -15.54 15.93 -6.13
CA SER A 73 -14.58 15.91 -5.05
C SER A 73 -13.43 14.94 -5.34
N ARG A 74 -13.72 13.78 -5.91
CA ARG A 74 -12.70 12.80 -6.32
C ARG A 74 -11.74 13.39 -7.34
N PHE A 75 -12.27 14.10 -8.33
CA PHE A 75 -11.47 14.76 -9.36
C PHE A 75 -10.47 15.74 -8.71
N PHE A 76 -10.96 16.56 -7.80
CA PHE A 76 -10.13 17.57 -7.12
C PHE A 76 -9.00 16.94 -6.31
N ILE A 77 -9.32 15.89 -5.56
CA ILE A 77 -8.32 15.18 -4.74
C ILE A 77 -7.24 14.57 -5.63
N ASN A 78 -7.64 13.87 -6.69
CA ASN A 78 -6.70 13.22 -7.59
C ASN A 78 -5.80 14.24 -8.31
N GLU A 79 -6.33 15.35 -8.76
CA GLU A 79 -5.53 16.37 -9.43
C GLU A 79 -4.52 17.00 -8.46
N GLY A 80 -4.93 17.26 -7.22
CA GLY A 80 -4.03 17.78 -6.21
C GLY A 80 -2.89 16.81 -5.90
N MET A 81 -3.19 15.54 -5.80
CA MET A 81 -2.18 14.50 -5.55
C MET A 81 -1.23 14.35 -6.74
N ARG A 82 -1.75 14.36 -7.96
CA ARG A 82 -0.91 14.29 -9.17
C ARG A 82 0.06 15.46 -9.26
N ALA A 83 -0.39 16.66 -8.93
CA ALA A 83 0.45 17.85 -8.94
C ALA A 83 1.62 17.74 -7.94
N GLY A 84 1.41 17.03 -6.81
CA GLY A 84 2.44 16.82 -5.81
C GLY A 84 3.38 15.66 -6.10
N ILE A 85 3.08 14.82 -7.10
CA ILE A 85 3.87 13.63 -7.43
C ILE A 85 4.20 13.64 -8.93
N PRO A 86 5.30 14.31 -9.33
CA PRO A 86 5.62 14.44 -10.77
C PRO A 86 6.16 13.17 -11.42
N ASN A 87 6.74 12.25 -10.65
CA ASN A 87 7.36 11.05 -11.20
C ASN A 87 6.28 10.05 -11.68
N PRO A 88 6.29 9.63 -12.98
CA PRO A 88 5.29 8.68 -13.48
C PRO A 88 5.24 7.35 -12.74
N LYS A 89 6.37 6.80 -12.31
CA LYS A 89 6.39 5.56 -11.53
C LYS A 89 5.69 5.73 -10.20
N SER A 90 5.95 6.84 -9.50
CA SER A 90 5.28 7.12 -8.23
C SER A 90 3.78 7.29 -8.40
N ARG A 91 3.35 7.86 -9.53
CA ARG A 91 1.92 7.99 -9.83
C ARG A 91 1.24 6.64 -10.05
N GLU A 92 1.92 5.69 -10.65
CA GLU A 92 1.40 4.33 -10.83
C GLU A 92 1.34 3.57 -9.50
N ARG A 93 2.25 3.84 -8.58
CA ARG A 93 2.32 3.17 -7.28
C ARG A 93 1.32 3.70 -6.27
N THR A 94 0.83 4.91 -6.48
CA THR A 94 -0.16 5.50 -5.58
C THR A 94 -1.55 5.15 -6.11
N ILE A 95 -2.24 4.26 -5.38
CA ILE A 95 -3.58 3.80 -5.74
C ILE A 95 -4.54 4.31 -4.67
N THR A 96 -5.36 5.28 -5.03
CA THR A 96 -6.32 5.85 -4.09
C THR A 96 -7.56 4.96 -4.01
N LEU A 97 -7.96 4.62 -2.79
CA LEU A 97 -9.15 3.81 -2.54
C LEU A 97 -10.28 4.73 -2.06
N TYR A 98 -11.35 4.82 -2.85
CA TYR A 98 -12.57 5.56 -2.49
C TYR A 98 -13.62 4.54 -2.07
N LEU A 99 -13.81 4.37 -0.77
CA LEU A 99 -14.64 3.29 -0.27
C LEU A 99 -15.18 3.60 1.12
N ASP A 100 -15.96 2.67 1.69
CA ASP A 100 -16.37 2.72 3.08
C ASP A 100 -15.17 2.30 3.92
N LYS A 101 -14.58 3.26 4.64
CA LYS A 101 -13.39 3.01 5.44
C LYS A 101 -13.66 2.02 6.57
N ASP A 102 -14.83 2.05 7.15
CA ASP A 102 -15.18 1.16 8.27
C ASP A 102 -15.23 -0.29 7.82
N GLU A 103 -15.85 -0.55 6.66
CA GLU A 103 -15.89 -1.90 6.08
C GLU A 103 -14.49 -2.38 5.71
N PHE A 104 -13.69 -1.51 5.11
CA PHE A 104 -12.33 -1.86 4.71
C PHE A 104 -11.47 -2.19 5.92
N ARG A 105 -11.54 -1.35 6.98
CA ARG A 105 -10.79 -1.61 8.20
C ARG A 105 -11.24 -2.90 8.89
N ALA A 106 -12.55 -3.15 8.92
CA ALA A 106 -13.07 -4.38 9.50
C ALA A 106 -12.57 -5.63 8.75
N ALA A 107 -12.55 -5.57 7.41
CA ALA A 107 -12.10 -6.67 6.58
C ALA A 107 -10.64 -7.04 6.83
N LEU A 108 -9.80 -6.06 7.21
CA LEU A 108 -8.37 -6.25 7.47
C LEU A 108 -8.03 -6.20 8.96
N SER A 109 -9.03 -6.21 9.83
CA SER A 109 -8.85 -6.14 11.29
C SER A 109 -7.98 -4.93 11.72
N MET A 110 -8.25 -3.78 11.11
CA MET A 110 -7.58 -2.53 11.45
C MET A 110 -8.43 -1.78 12.46
N SER A 111 -7.92 -1.58 13.68
CA SER A 111 -8.70 -1.05 14.80
C SER A 111 -8.98 0.45 14.74
N ASP A 112 -8.11 1.22 14.08
CA ASP A 112 -8.24 2.68 14.04
C ASP A 112 -7.55 3.28 12.81
N GLU A 113 -7.60 4.62 12.70
CA GLU A 113 -6.95 5.37 11.62
C GLU A 113 -5.87 6.32 12.15
N GLU A 114 -5.33 6.03 13.33
CA GLU A 114 -4.38 6.95 13.99
C GLU A 114 -2.98 6.89 13.39
N HIS A 115 -2.61 5.78 12.76
CA HIS A 115 -1.33 5.59 12.09
C HIS A 115 -1.53 4.78 10.83
N ILE A 116 -0.55 4.84 9.93
CA ILE A 116 -0.59 3.99 8.73
C ILE A 116 -0.48 2.53 9.13
N TYR A 117 -0.95 1.66 8.23
CA TYR A 117 -0.69 0.22 8.31
C TYR A 117 0.26 -0.15 7.19
N VAL A 118 1.30 -0.90 7.53
CA VAL A 118 2.26 -1.42 6.55
C VAL A 118 2.01 -2.90 6.43
N LEU A 119 1.62 -3.36 5.25
CA LEU A 119 1.17 -4.73 5.04
C LEU A 119 1.99 -5.37 3.92
N LEU A 120 2.33 -6.64 4.11
CA LEU A 120 2.95 -7.43 3.04
C LEU A 120 1.99 -8.54 2.64
N PHE A 121 1.61 -8.58 1.36
CA PHE A 121 0.72 -9.57 0.79
C PHE A 121 1.42 -10.33 -0.32
N ASP A 122 1.10 -11.61 -0.46
CA ASP A 122 1.61 -12.41 -1.58
C ASP A 122 0.73 -12.23 -2.82
N ARG A 123 1.06 -12.92 -3.90
CA ARG A 123 0.32 -12.83 -5.17
C ARG A 123 -1.12 -13.33 -5.05
N GLN A 124 -1.38 -14.25 -4.12
CA GLN A 124 -2.71 -14.77 -3.87
C GLN A 124 -3.56 -13.84 -3.00
N GLY A 125 -3.01 -12.74 -2.53
CA GLY A 125 -3.72 -11.77 -1.69
C GLY A 125 -3.75 -12.17 -0.22
N GLU A 126 -2.83 -13.03 0.22
CA GLU A 126 -2.74 -13.42 1.63
C GLU A 126 -1.69 -12.58 2.36
N GLU A 127 -2.03 -12.16 3.56
CA GLU A 127 -1.16 -11.34 4.39
C GLU A 127 -0.01 -12.17 4.96
N LEU A 128 1.22 -11.69 4.77
CA LEU A 128 2.42 -12.33 5.29
C LEU A 128 2.99 -11.60 6.50
N TRP A 129 2.77 -10.28 6.61
CA TRP A 129 3.37 -9.46 7.67
C TRP A 129 2.62 -8.14 7.77
N ARG A 130 2.67 -7.54 8.98
CA ARG A 130 2.06 -6.23 9.19
C ARG A 130 2.81 -5.44 10.27
N ALA A 131 2.78 -4.11 10.12
CA ALA A 131 3.27 -3.18 11.12
C ALA A 131 2.45 -1.91 11.10
N ARG A 132 2.68 -1.01 12.05
CA ARG A 132 1.97 0.26 12.16
C ARG A 132 2.93 1.42 12.35
N GLY A 133 2.58 2.57 11.75
CA GLY A 133 3.30 3.81 11.97
C GLY A 133 4.59 3.93 11.21
N SER A 134 5.41 4.86 11.63
CA SER A 134 6.68 5.17 10.99
C SER A 134 7.68 4.01 11.07
N HIS A 135 8.61 4.02 10.13
CA HIS A 135 9.70 3.05 10.08
C HIS A 135 10.54 3.10 11.37
N ASP A 136 10.94 1.92 11.85
CA ASP A 136 12.01 1.76 12.84
C ASP A 136 12.76 0.46 12.55
N GLN A 137 13.87 0.26 13.23
CA GLN A 137 14.75 -0.87 12.96
C GLN A 137 14.09 -2.22 13.29
N ASP A 138 13.29 -2.28 14.34
CA ASP A 138 12.61 -3.52 14.71
C ASP A 138 11.58 -3.94 13.66
N LYS A 139 10.82 -2.99 13.15
CA LYS A 139 9.85 -3.27 12.09
C LYS A 139 10.56 -3.71 10.80
N GLU A 140 11.64 -3.02 10.45
CA GLU A 140 12.44 -3.38 9.28
C GLU A 140 12.97 -4.82 9.41
N SER A 141 13.52 -5.17 10.56
CA SER A 141 14.05 -6.50 10.80
C SER A 141 12.97 -7.58 10.66
N GLY A 142 11.77 -7.31 11.17
CA GLY A 142 10.65 -8.22 11.04
C GLY A 142 10.25 -8.44 9.59
N LEU A 143 10.17 -7.36 8.81
CA LEU A 143 9.83 -7.44 7.40
C LEU A 143 10.89 -8.24 6.62
N LEU A 144 12.15 -7.94 6.84
CA LEU A 144 13.26 -8.63 6.14
C LEU A 144 13.26 -10.12 6.46
N GLU A 145 13.00 -10.50 7.72
CA GLU A 145 12.94 -11.91 8.11
C GLU A 145 11.79 -12.64 7.38
N VAL A 146 10.61 -12.04 7.30
CA VAL A 146 9.49 -12.63 6.60
C VAL A 146 9.80 -12.80 5.11
N LEU A 147 10.40 -11.79 4.48
CA LEU A 147 10.79 -11.86 3.08
C LEU A 147 11.84 -12.94 2.83
N ARG A 148 12.79 -13.09 3.75
CA ARG A 148 13.82 -14.13 3.66
C ARG A 148 13.19 -15.51 3.70
N LEU A 149 12.27 -15.74 4.64
CA LEU A 149 11.59 -17.04 4.77
C LEU A 149 10.70 -17.33 3.57
N ALA A 150 9.97 -16.34 3.09
CA ALA A 150 9.09 -16.50 1.93
C ALA A 150 9.90 -16.82 0.66
N ASN A 151 11.03 -16.15 0.47
CA ASN A 151 11.90 -16.38 -0.68
C ASN A 151 12.52 -17.79 -0.65
N GLN A 152 12.90 -18.28 0.53
CA GLN A 152 13.40 -19.64 0.67
C GLN A 152 12.33 -20.68 0.31
N SER A 153 11.09 -20.47 0.76
CA SER A 153 9.98 -21.36 0.44
C SER A 153 9.71 -21.40 -1.07
N SER A 154 9.83 -20.24 -1.74
CA SER A 154 9.63 -20.16 -3.20
C SER A 154 10.76 -20.83 -3.98
N ALA A 155 11.97 -20.85 -3.43
CA ALA A 155 13.14 -21.45 -4.07
C ALA A 155 13.18 -22.98 -3.90
N GLY A 156 12.46 -23.48 -2.92
CA GLY A 156 12.35 -24.90 -2.65
C GLY A 156 11.18 -25.50 -3.36
#